data_74acb39a501aae59655508578cad629e
#
_entry.id   74acb39a501aae59655508578cad629e
#
_cell.length_a   1.000
_cell.length_b   1.000
_cell.length_c   1.000
_cell.angle_alpha   90.00
_cell.angle_beta   90.00
_cell.angle_gamma   90.00
#
_symmetry.space_group_name_H-M   'P 1'
#
loop_
_entity.id
_entity.type
_entity.pdbx_description
1 polymer ?
#
loop_
_entity_poly.entity_id
_entity_poly.type
_entity_poly.pdbx_seq_one_letter_code
_entity_poly.pdbx_strand_id
1 'polypeptide(L)'
;MEVGDSAPDFELEANDGTRISLKSFTGKNNVVLCFYPKNHLFACPSKKVFEMAKSVISVFSEILSTDSKIFAISSDTVEAQKKFVDEYSIPYLHLSDTQKDTCKKYPGTNIAGLAKRTTFIIDKNGIIKNIFRDIDVKNHGKQIVESLKKLD
;
A
#
# COMPACT_ATOMS: atom_id res chain seq x y z
N MET A 1 -16.19 -1.43 -0.36
CA MET A 1 -15.44 -1.74 0.88
C MET A 1 -15.42 -0.52 1.77
N GLU A 2 -15.71 -0.70 3.03
CA GLU A 2 -15.93 0.41 3.96
C GLU A 2 -15.24 0.17 5.29
N VAL A 3 -15.08 1.26 6.06
CA VAL A 3 -14.59 1.17 7.44
C VAL A 3 -15.52 0.27 8.24
N GLY A 4 -14.95 -0.65 9.00
CA GLY A 4 -15.69 -1.66 9.76
C GLY A 4 -15.77 -3.02 9.09
N ASP A 5 -15.51 -3.08 7.78
CA ASP A 5 -15.51 -4.36 7.06
C ASP A 5 -14.28 -5.19 7.44
N SER A 6 -14.44 -6.52 7.38
CA SER A 6 -13.28 -7.41 7.43
C SER A 6 -12.51 -7.27 6.13
N ALA A 7 -11.20 -7.04 6.23
CA ALA A 7 -10.34 -6.92 5.06
C ALA A 7 -10.20 -8.29 4.39
N PRO A 8 -10.51 -8.43 3.09
CA PRO A 8 -10.33 -9.69 2.38
C PRO A 8 -8.87 -10.12 2.36
N ASP A 9 -8.63 -11.42 2.53
CA ASP A 9 -7.28 -11.96 2.42
C ASP A 9 -6.79 -11.90 0.97
N PHE A 10 -5.49 -11.86 0.81
CA PHE A 10 -4.83 -11.95 -0.49
C PHE A 10 -3.46 -12.61 -0.31
N GLU A 11 -2.90 -13.07 -1.39
CA GLU A 11 -1.52 -13.56 -1.41
C GLU A 11 -0.88 -13.05 -2.68
N LEU A 12 0.14 -12.19 -2.53
CA LEU A 12 0.81 -11.53 -3.66
C LEU A 12 2.32 -11.66 -3.52
N GLU A 13 3.00 -11.70 -4.65
CA GLU A 13 4.46 -11.73 -4.68
C GLU A 13 5.02 -10.32 -4.54
N ALA A 14 6.02 -10.18 -3.68
CA ALA A 14 6.70 -8.91 -3.44
C ALA A 14 7.91 -8.72 -4.37
N ASN A 15 8.43 -7.49 -4.40
CA ASN A 15 9.61 -7.15 -5.21
C ASN A 15 10.86 -7.96 -4.88
N ASP A 16 10.95 -8.52 -3.67
CA ASP A 16 12.08 -9.37 -3.24
C ASP A 16 11.84 -10.87 -3.51
N GLY A 17 10.73 -11.22 -4.15
CA GLY A 17 10.37 -12.60 -4.45
C GLY A 17 9.60 -13.33 -3.36
N THR A 18 9.42 -12.72 -2.18
CA THR A 18 8.65 -13.35 -1.11
C THR A 18 7.16 -13.24 -1.40
N ARG A 19 6.37 -14.15 -0.83
CA ARG A 19 4.92 -14.11 -0.94
C ARG A 19 4.33 -13.57 0.35
N ILE A 20 3.47 -12.58 0.20
CA ILE A 20 2.85 -11.86 1.33
C ILE A 20 1.35 -12.14 1.33
N SER A 21 0.83 -12.59 2.47
CA SER A 21 -0.62 -12.69 2.67
C SER A 21 -1.03 -11.82 3.85
N LEU A 22 -2.21 -11.21 3.75
CA LEU A 22 -2.75 -10.37 4.83
C LEU A 22 -2.95 -11.20 6.10
N LYS A 23 -3.43 -12.42 5.93
CA LYS A 23 -3.73 -13.34 7.02
C LYS A 23 -2.54 -13.61 7.94
N SER A 24 -1.31 -13.56 7.41
CA SER A 24 -0.12 -13.83 8.22
C SER A 24 0.16 -12.75 9.27
N PHE A 25 -0.47 -11.60 9.15
CA PHE A 25 -0.30 -10.49 10.12
C PHE A 25 -1.45 -10.38 11.12
N THR A 26 -2.56 -11.09 10.88
CA THR A 26 -3.72 -11.05 11.77
C THR A 26 -3.34 -11.54 13.17
N GLY A 27 -3.68 -10.75 14.18
CA GLY A 27 -3.31 -11.01 15.56
C GLY A 27 -1.90 -10.53 15.95
N LYS A 28 -1.12 -10.02 15.00
CA LYS A 28 0.28 -9.63 15.22
C LYS A 28 0.54 -8.15 14.95
N ASN A 29 0.12 -7.68 13.78
CA ASN A 29 0.46 -6.32 13.32
C ASN A 29 -0.76 -5.64 12.72
N ASN A 30 -0.79 -4.32 12.81
CA ASN A 30 -1.64 -3.51 11.95
C ASN A 30 -1.03 -3.54 10.55
N VAL A 31 -1.84 -3.38 9.52
CA VAL A 31 -1.36 -3.41 8.14
C VAL A 31 -1.84 -2.18 7.38
N VAL A 32 -0.93 -1.53 6.68
CA VAL A 32 -1.22 -0.42 5.79
C VAL A 32 -1.04 -0.88 4.36
N LEU A 33 -2.09 -0.76 3.55
CA LEU A 33 -2.05 -1.11 2.14
C LEU A 33 -2.21 0.14 1.29
N CYS A 34 -1.15 0.51 0.58
CA CYS A 34 -1.13 1.68 -0.29
C CYS A 34 -1.30 1.25 -1.74
N PHE A 35 -2.51 1.31 -2.25
CA PHE A 35 -2.81 1.02 -3.66
C PHE A 35 -2.51 2.23 -4.52
N TYR A 36 -1.90 2.01 -5.67
CA TYR A 36 -1.61 3.07 -6.63
C TYR A 36 -1.67 2.52 -8.07
N PRO A 37 -1.88 3.39 -9.08
CA PRO A 37 -2.14 2.91 -10.43
C PRO A 37 -0.95 2.23 -11.10
N LYS A 38 0.23 2.83 -11.04
CA LYS A 38 1.39 2.34 -11.81
C LYS A 38 2.66 3.06 -11.37
N ASN A 39 3.83 2.38 -11.47
CA ASN A 39 5.12 2.93 -11.08
C ASN A 39 5.54 4.12 -11.95
N HIS A 40 5.76 3.87 -13.23
CA HIS A 40 6.16 4.89 -14.19
C HIS A 40 5.37 4.77 -15.47
N LEU A 41 4.90 5.89 -15.98
CA LEU A 41 4.42 5.99 -17.34
C LEU A 41 5.54 6.61 -18.17
N PHE A 42 5.80 6.05 -19.32
CA PHE A 42 6.91 6.41 -20.20
C PHE A 42 7.06 7.90 -20.48
N ALA A 43 5.95 8.61 -20.62
CA ALA A 43 5.97 10.02 -21.04
C ALA A 43 5.82 10.99 -19.88
N CYS A 44 5.46 10.52 -18.72
CA CYS A 44 5.29 11.31 -17.51
C CYS A 44 5.76 10.47 -16.34
N PRO A 45 6.99 10.71 -15.85
CA PRO A 45 7.34 10.12 -14.57
C PRO A 45 6.23 10.55 -13.62
N SER A 46 5.53 9.58 -13.06
CA SER A 46 4.44 9.89 -12.16
C SER A 46 5.03 10.52 -10.91
N LYS A 47 5.14 11.83 -10.90
CA LYS A 47 5.59 12.58 -9.73
C LYS A 47 4.81 12.19 -8.49
N LYS A 48 3.51 11.86 -8.66
CA LYS A 48 2.66 11.45 -7.55
C LYS A 48 3.12 10.16 -6.89
N VAL A 49 3.55 9.15 -7.66
CA VAL A 49 4.05 7.89 -7.11
C VAL A 49 5.31 8.15 -6.30
N PHE A 50 6.24 8.93 -6.85
CA PHE A 50 7.47 9.28 -6.18
C PHE A 50 7.24 10.14 -4.93
N GLU A 51 6.39 11.16 -5.03
CA GLU A 51 6.04 12.03 -3.89
C GLU A 51 5.40 11.24 -2.76
N MET A 52 4.51 10.30 -3.10
CA MET A 52 3.89 9.44 -2.12
C MET A 52 4.91 8.53 -1.43
N ALA A 53 5.80 7.93 -2.20
CA ALA A 53 6.86 7.09 -1.65
C ALA A 53 7.78 7.89 -0.72
N LYS A 54 8.20 9.09 -1.13
CA LYS A 54 9.01 9.97 -0.28
C LYS A 54 8.30 10.31 1.03
N SER A 55 7.03 10.62 0.97
CA SER A 55 6.24 10.94 2.16
C SER A 55 6.21 9.77 3.14
N VAL A 56 5.99 8.57 2.65
CA VAL A 56 5.96 7.36 3.48
C VAL A 56 7.36 7.04 4.03
N ILE A 57 8.40 7.14 3.19
CA ILE A 57 9.78 6.88 3.62
C ILE A 57 10.17 7.79 4.78
N SER A 58 9.77 9.07 4.73
CA SER A 58 10.11 10.03 5.76
C SER A 58 9.56 9.68 7.14
N VAL A 59 8.53 8.85 7.22
CA VAL A 59 7.88 8.44 8.48
C VAL A 59 7.92 6.92 8.70
N PHE A 60 8.71 6.21 7.92
CA PHE A 60 8.72 4.74 7.95
C PHE A 60 9.04 4.19 9.35
N SER A 61 10.03 4.74 10.03
CA SER A 61 10.38 4.31 11.40
C SER A 61 9.23 4.56 12.38
N GLU A 62 8.47 5.65 12.21
CA GLU A 62 7.30 5.92 13.03
C GLU A 62 6.19 4.89 12.78
N ILE A 63 6.00 4.51 11.52
CA ILE A 63 5.03 3.46 11.17
C ILE A 63 5.40 2.15 11.86
N LEU A 64 6.66 1.75 11.78
CA LEU A 64 7.12 0.53 12.43
C LEU A 64 6.96 0.57 13.95
N SER A 65 7.13 1.75 14.55
CA SER A 65 6.99 1.91 16.00
C SER A 65 5.56 1.70 16.51
N THR A 66 4.57 1.73 15.62
CA THR A 66 3.16 1.47 15.96
C THR A 66 2.78 -0.01 15.79
N ASP A 67 3.76 -0.90 15.70
CA ASP A 67 3.55 -2.33 15.49
C ASP A 67 2.79 -2.61 14.19
N SER A 68 3.17 -1.91 13.14
CA SER A 68 2.49 -1.93 11.84
C SER A 68 3.44 -2.35 10.73
N LYS A 69 2.86 -2.97 9.69
CA LYS A 69 3.53 -3.27 8.43
C LYS A 69 2.91 -2.42 7.33
N ILE A 70 3.70 -2.03 6.36
CA ILE A 70 3.21 -1.25 5.22
C ILE A 70 3.64 -1.90 3.90
N PHE A 71 2.71 -1.96 2.97
CA PHE A 71 2.92 -2.49 1.62
C PHE A 71 2.32 -1.56 0.61
N ALA A 72 3.01 -1.37 -0.51
CA ALA A 72 2.46 -0.68 -1.67
C ALA A 72 2.01 -1.75 -2.68
N ILE A 73 0.88 -1.53 -3.34
CA ILE A 73 0.30 -2.52 -4.25
C ILE A 73 -0.12 -1.86 -5.57
N SER A 74 0.32 -2.45 -6.67
CA SER A 74 -0.13 -2.06 -8.01
C SER A 74 -0.19 -3.31 -8.90
N SER A 75 -0.64 -3.15 -10.13
CA SER A 75 -0.65 -4.24 -11.11
C SER A 75 0.67 -4.37 -11.89
N ASP A 76 1.71 -3.64 -11.51
CA ASP A 76 3.04 -3.78 -12.09
C ASP A 76 3.61 -5.18 -11.80
N THR A 77 4.51 -5.64 -12.68
CA THR A 77 5.17 -6.95 -12.50
C THR A 77 6.16 -6.91 -11.35
N VAL A 78 6.57 -8.08 -10.86
CA VAL A 78 7.58 -8.19 -9.82
C VAL A 78 8.89 -7.52 -10.25
N GLU A 79 9.30 -7.72 -11.51
CA GLU A 79 10.51 -7.10 -12.06
C GLU A 79 10.41 -5.57 -12.07
N ALA A 80 9.24 -5.02 -12.44
CA ALA A 80 9.01 -3.58 -12.43
C ALA A 80 9.03 -3.03 -11.01
N GLN A 81 8.44 -3.75 -10.06
CA GLN A 81 8.46 -3.37 -8.65
C GLN A 81 9.87 -3.39 -8.09
N LYS A 82 10.66 -4.41 -8.44
CA LYS A 82 12.06 -4.49 -8.00
C LYS A 82 12.87 -3.31 -8.50
N LYS A 83 12.74 -2.95 -9.78
CA LYS A 83 13.43 -1.79 -10.35
C LYS A 83 13.06 -0.49 -9.63
N PHE A 84 11.77 -0.31 -9.37
CA PHE A 84 11.26 0.88 -8.72
C PHE A 84 11.80 1.01 -7.29
N VAL A 85 11.72 -0.07 -6.52
CA VAL A 85 12.21 -0.11 -5.14
C VAL A 85 13.73 0.12 -5.10
N ASP A 86 14.49 -0.53 -5.99
CA ASP A 86 15.95 -0.39 -6.02
C ASP A 86 16.35 1.03 -6.44
N GLU A 87 15.68 1.61 -7.43
CA GLU A 87 15.98 2.96 -7.93
C GLU A 87 15.81 4.03 -6.86
N TYR A 88 14.78 3.92 -6.05
CA TYR A 88 14.45 4.92 -5.02
C TYR A 88 14.80 4.49 -3.61
N SER A 89 15.45 3.35 -3.44
CA SER A 89 15.85 2.80 -2.13
C SER A 89 14.68 2.74 -1.15
N ILE A 90 13.55 2.20 -1.62
CA ILE A 90 12.32 2.15 -0.81
C ILE A 90 12.44 1.05 0.24
N PRO A 91 12.23 1.36 1.54
CA PRO A 91 12.47 0.39 2.63
C PRO A 91 11.32 -0.58 2.91
N TYR A 92 10.21 -0.50 2.19
CA TYR A 92 9.07 -1.39 2.37
C TYR A 92 8.74 -2.14 1.08
N LEU A 93 8.05 -3.27 1.23
CA LEU A 93 7.77 -4.14 0.08
C LEU A 93 6.68 -3.57 -0.83
N HIS A 94 6.88 -3.76 -2.12
CA HIS A 94 5.90 -3.48 -3.16
C HIS A 94 5.36 -4.82 -3.68
N LEU A 95 4.05 -4.98 -3.64
CA LEU A 95 3.37 -6.21 -4.03
C LEU A 95 2.83 -6.08 -5.45
N SER A 96 2.92 -7.18 -6.20
CA SER A 96 2.50 -7.22 -7.61
C SER A 96 1.18 -7.95 -7.74
N ASP A 97 0.12 -7.20 -8.09
CA ASP A 97 -1.21 -7.74 -8.33
C ASP A 97 -1.48 -7.79 -9.84
N THR A 98 -0.69 -8.60 -10.55
CA THR A 98 -0.75 -8.67 -12.02
C THR A 98 -2.10 -9.14 -12.55
N GLN A 99 -2.83 -9.94 -11.77
CA GLN A 99 -4.17 -10.39 -12.12
C GLN A 99 -5.25 -9.35 -11.82
N LYS A 100 -4.90 -8.30 -11.09
CA LYS A 100 -5.79 -7.20 -10.72
C LYS A 100 -6.93 -7.58 -9.78
N ASP A 101 -6.94 -8.78 -9.23
CA ASP A 101 -8.01 -9.26 -8.34
C ASP A 101 -8.06 -8.47 -7.03
N THR A 102 -6.92 -8.25 -6.40
CA THR A 102 -6.84 -7.49 -5.14
C THR A 102 -7.17 -6.02 -5.39
N CYS A 103 -6.67 -5.45 -6.47
CA CYS A 103 -6.98 -4.07 -6.84
C CYS A 103 -8.48 -3.86 -7.08
N LYS A 104 -9.16 -4.84 -7.67
CA LYS A 104 -10.61 -4.77 -7.89
C LYS A 104 -11.39 -4.87 -6.59
N LYS A 105 -10.96 -5.73 -5.67
CA LYS A 105 -11.65 -5.94 -4.39
C LYS A 105 -11.52 -4.75 -3.45
N TYR A 106 -10.33 -4.18 -3.34
CA TYR A 106 -10.05 -3.12 -2.38
C TYR A 106 -10.41 -1.73 -2.89
N PRO A 107 -9.54 -1.05 -3.67
CA PRO A 107 -9.87 0.32 -4.09
C PRO A 107 -10.84 0.39 -5.27
N GLY A 108 -10.94 -0.69 -6.02
CA GLY A 108 -11.52 -0.67 -7.35
C GLY A 108 -10.54 -0.15 -8.38
N THR A 109 -10.92 -0.27 -9.65
CA THR A 109 -10.08 0.14 -10.76
C THR A 109 -10.66 1.34 -11.48
N ASN A 110 -9.79 2.15 -12.10
CA ASN A 110 -10.20 3.27 -12.93
C ASN A 110 -10.57 2.81 -14.35
N ILE A 111 -10.88 3.74 -15.23
CA ILE A 111 -11.29 3.44 -16.61
C ILE A 111 -10.20 2.70 -17.40
N ALA A 112 -8.93 2.89 -17.04
CA ALA A 112 -7.80 2.19 -17.66
C ALA A 112 -7.54 0.81 -17.07
N GLY A 113 -8.34 0.37 -16.09
CA GLY A 113 -8.16 -0.90 -15.40
C GLY A 113 -7.06 -0.90 -14.34
N LEU A 114 -6.57 0.27 -13.96
CA LEU A 114 -5.53 0.42 -12.94
C LEU A 114 -6.15 0.72 -11.58
N ALA A 115 -5.47 0.34 -10.51
CA ALA A 115 -5.94 0.59 -9.15
C ALA A 115 -6.14 2.08 -8.90
N LYS A 116 -7.26 2.43 -8.26
CA LYS A 116 -7.47 3.78 -7.74
C LYS A 116 -6.50 4.03 -6.60
N ARG A 117 -5.91 5.23 -6.54
CA ARG A 117 -4.98 5.60 -5.46
C ARG A 117 -5.74 5.67 -4.15
N THR A 118 -5.53 4.67 -3.28
CA THR A 118 -6.28 4.52 -2.04
C THR A 118 -5.42 3.81 -1.01
N THR A 119 -5.46 4.27 0.23
CA THR A 119 -4.74 3.60 1.32
C THR A 119 -5.74 3.08 2.35
N PHE A 120 -5.55 1.82 2.75
CA PHE A 120 -6.35 1.15 3.76
C PHE A 120 -5.54 0.95 5.02
N ILE A 121 -6.12 1.30 6.16
CA ILE A 121 -5.53 1.02 7.49
C ILE A 121 -6.34 -0.13 8.09
N ILE A 122 -5.66 -1.24 8.36
CA ILE A 122 -6.26 -2.49 8.86
C ILE A 122 -5.66 -2.78 10.23
N ASP A 123 -6.51 -3.04 11.22
CA ASP A 123 -6.03 -3.32 12.58
C ASP A 123 -5.59 -4.78 12.75
N LYS A 124 -5.12 -5.13 13.94
CA LYS A 124 -4.64 -6.49 14.29
C LYS A 124 -5.72 -7.55 14.17
N ASN A 125 -6.98 -7.16 14.19
CA ASN A 125 -8.11 -8.08 14.05
C ASN A 125 -8.53 -8.27 12.59
N GLY A 126 -7.83 -7.63 11.65
CA GLY A 126 -8.17 -7.71 10.23
C GLY A 126 -9.33 -6.82 9.82
N ILE A 127 -9.67 -5.83 10.64
CA ILE A 127 -10.80 -4.91 10.38
C ILE A 127 -10.27 -3.61 9.79
N ILE A 128 -10.93 -3.10 8.75
CA ILE A 128 -10.59 -1.83 8.12
C ILE A 128 -10.98 -0.70 9.06
N LYS A 129 -10.01 0.09 9.48
CA LYS A 129 -10.23 1.20 10.41
C LYS A 129 -10.20 2.57 9.75
N ASN A 130 -9.57 2.69 8.60
CA ASN A 130 -9.59 3.93 7.83
C ASN A 130 -9.34 3.64 6.36
N ILE A 131 -9.89 4.51 5.50
CA ILE A 131 -9.69 4.45 4.05
C ILE A 131 -9.41 5.87 3.57
N PHE A 132 -8.23 6.08 2.99
CA PHE A 132 -7.86 7.37 2.41
C PHE A 132 -8.06 7.29 0.89
N ARG A 133 -9.05 8.01 0.37
CA ARG A 133 -9.35 8.05 -1.07
C ARG A 133 -8.85 9.34 -1.72
N ASP A 134 -8.95 10.46 -1.01
CA ASP A 134 -8.42 11.75 -1.46
C ASP A 134 -7.05 11.94 -0.82
N ILE A 135 -6.01 11.43 -1.48
CA ILE A 135 -4.66 11.39 -0.92
C ILE A 135 -3.88 12.63 -1.32
N ASP A 136 -3.42 13.38 -0.31
CA ASP A 136 -2.39 14.39 -0.49
C ASP A 136 -1.04 13.69 -0.46
N VAL A 137 -0.47 13.41 -1.64
CA VAL A 137 0.74 12.59 -1.76
C VAL A 137 1.94 13.15 -0.98
N LYS A 138 1.99 14.45 -0.75
CA LYS A 138 3.09 15.09 -0.01
C LYS A 138 2.99 14.89 1.49
N ASN A 139 1.77 14.76 2.02
CA ASN A 139 1.50 14.65 3.46
C ASN A 139 0.97 13.28 3.87
N HIS A 140 0.89 12.36 2.93
CA HIS A 140 0.24 11.07 3.17
C HIS A 140 0.90 10.25 4.28
N GLY A 141 2.23 10.31 4.39
CA GLY A 141 2.94 9.64 5.48
C GLY A 141 2.45 10.07 6.85
N LYS A 142 2.26 11.38 7.06
CA LYS A 142 1.73 11.91 8.32
C LYS A 142 0.31 11.44 8.58
N GLN A 143 -0.53 11.41 7.53
CA GLN A 143 -1.90 10.92 7.65
C GLN A 143 -1.93 9.46 8.12
N ILE A 144 -1.05 8.63 7.57
CA ILE A 144 -0.93 7.22 7.96
C ILE A 144 -0.54 7.11 9.43
N VAL A 145 0.51 7.81 9.84
CA VAL A 145 1.01 7.76 11.23
C VAL A 145 -0.08 8.19 12.22
N GLU A 146 -0.77 9.29 11.94
CA GLU A 146 -1.86 9.76 12.80
C GLU A 146 -2.96 8.73 12.94
N SER A 147 -3.34 8.08 11.83
CA SER A 147 -4.36 7.03 11.83
C SER A 147 -3.93 5.82 12.65
N LEU A 148 -2.66 5.38 12.51
CA LEU A 148 -2.13 4.25 13.26
C LEU A 148 -2.07 4.52 14.76
N LYS A 149 -1.69 5.73 15.16
CA LYS A 149 -1.63 6.12 16.59
C LYS A 149 -2.99 6.07 17.27
N LYS A 150 -4.07 6.24 16.51
CA LYS A 150 -5.44 6.18 17.04
C LYS A 150 -5.95 4.76 17.27
N LEU A 151 -5.22 3.73 16.81
CA LEU A 151 -5.63 2.34 16.98
C LEU A 151 -5.30 1.76 18.35
N ASP A 152 -4.46 2.42 19.10
CA ASP A 152 -4.04 1.97 20.44
C ASP A 152 -4.96 2.50 21.55
#